data_cd550fd899ca35a5b3324e4497a1e8ac
#
_entry.id   cd550fd899ca35a5b3324e4497a1e8ac
#
_cell.length_a   1.000
_cell.length_b   1.000
_cell.length_c   1.000
_cell.angle_alpha   90.00
_cell.angle_beta   90.00
_cell.angle_gamma   90.00
#
_symmetry.space_group_name_H-M   'P 1'
#
loop_
_entity.id
_entity.type
_entity.pdbx_description
1 polymer ?
#
loop_
_entity_poly.entity_id
_entity_poly.type
_entity_poly.pdbx_seq_one_letter_code
_entity_poly.pdbx_strand_id
1 'polypeptide(L)' 'MDIFEKCEKRSRVDEAKELGIYPYFHALESRQDTVVQMEGKRRIMLGSNNYLGLSDHPALIQAARESYDKWG' A
#
# COMPACT_ATOMS: atom_id res chain seq x y z
N MET A 1 -27.84 -9.49 -17.80
CA MET A 1 -26.92 -9.56 -16.63
C MET A 1 -27.01 -8.22 -15.89
N ASP A 2 -27.30 -8.26 -14.61
CA ASP A 2 -27.23 -7.04 -13.80
C ASP A 2 -25.81 -6.74 -13.33
N ILE A 3 -25.62 -5.55 -12.76
CA ILE A 3 -24.31 -5.11 -12.31
C ILE A 3 -23.76 -5.95 -11.17
N PHE A 4 -24.62 -6.50 -10.31
CA PHE A 4 -24.19 -7.33 -9.17
C PHE A 4 -23.63 -8.66 -9.65
N GLU A 5 -24.28 -9.31 -10.61
CA GLU A 5 -23.75 -10.53 -11.23
C GLU A 5 -22.39 -10.29 -11.88
N LYS A 6 -22.22 -9.14 -12.54
CA LYS A 6 -20.95 -8.75 -13.15
C LYS A 6 -19.85 -8.60 -12.10
N CYS A 7 -20.16 -8.02 -10.94
CA CYS A 7 -19.21 -7.84 -9.85
C CYS A 7 -18.82 -9.16 -9.18
N GLU A 8 -19.69 -10.15 -9.19
CA GLU A 8 -19.43 -11.46 -8.60
C GLU A 8 -18.62 -12.40 -9.51
N LYS A 9 -18.56 -12.09 -10.79
CA LYS A 9 -17.80 -12.90 -11.72
C LYS A 9 -16.31 -12.87 -11.46
N ARG A 10 -15.70 -14.04 -11.63
CA ARG A 10 -14.25 -14.18 -11.61
C ARG A 10 -13.61 -13.28 -12.67
N SER A 11 -12.65 -12.46 -12.27
CA SER A 11 -11.92 -11.54 -13.13
C SER A 11 -10.52 -12.06 -13.48
N ARG A 12 -9.83 -11.35 -14.40
CA ARG A 12 -8.42 -11.62 -14.68
C ARG A 12 -7.54 -11.36 -13.47
N VAL A 13 -7.95 -10.44 -12.61
CA VAL A 13 -7.25 -10.15 -11.34
C VAL A 13 -7.31 -11.37 -10.42
N ASP A 14 -8.46 -12.00 -10.31
CA ASP A 14 -8.61 -13.23 -9.50
C ASP A 14 -7.74 -14.36 -10.03
N GLU A 15 -7.68 -14.53 -11.34
CA GLU A 15 -6.79 -15.51 -11.98
C GLU A 15 -5.33 -15.23 -11.69
N ALA A 16 -4.88 -13.96 -11.79
CA ALA A 16 -3.52 -13.57 -11.50
C ALA A 16 -3.14 -13.84 -10.03
N LYS A 17 -4.05 -13.58 -9.10
CA LYS A 17 -3.85 -13.88 -7.67
C LYS A 17 -3.70 -15.37 -7.40
N GLU A 18 -4.51 -16.21 -8.04
CA GLU A 18 -4.41 -17.65 -7.92
C GLU A 18 -3.09 -18.20 -8.46
N LEU A 19 -2.59 -17.61 -9.55
CA LEU A 19 -1.30 -17.97 -10.14
C LEU A 19 -0.10 -17.38 -9.39
N GLY A 20 -0.33 -16.51 -8.40
CA GLY A 20 0.74 -15.87 -7.64
C GLY A 20 1.51 -14.79 -8.41
N ILE A 21 0.95 -14.27 -9.50
CA ILE A 21 1.58 -13.27 -10.38
C ILE A 21 0.93 -11.88 -10.31
N TYR A 22 0.08 -11.63 -9.32
CA TYR A 22 -0.55 -10.33 -9.13
C TYR A 22 0.43 -9.34 -8.48
N PRO A 23 0.91 -8.30 -9.21
CA PRO A 23 2.02 -7.47 -8.76
C PRO A 23 1.60 -6.22 -7.98
N TYR A 24 0.29 -6.01 -7.74
CA TYR A 24 -0.23 -4.76 -7.19
C TYR A 24 -0.68 -4.90 -5.74
N PHE A 25 -0.70 -3.75 -5.04
CA PHE A 25 -1.31 -3.62 -3.71
C PHE A 25 -0.74 -4.56 -2.66
N HIS A 26 0.59 -4.64 -2.60
CA HIS A 26 1.27 -5.33 -1.52
C HIS A 26 1.14 -4.50 -0.23
N ALA A 27 0.60 -5.11 0.81
CA ALA A 27 0.38 -4.44 2.09
C ALA A 27 1.68 -4.30 2.88
N LEU A 28 2.02 -3.08 3.29
CA LEU A 28 3.09 -2.83 4.24
C LEU A 28 2.59 -3.10 5.67
N GLU A 29 3.41 -3.79 6.46
CA GLU A 29 3.14 -4.09 7.85
C GLU A 29 3.99 -3.24 8.81
N SER A 30 4.72 -2.27 8.28
CA SER A 30 5.60 -1.36 8.99
C SER A 30 5.54 0.04 8.41
N ARG A 31 6.32 0.96 8.98
CA ARG A 31 6.51 2.30 8.41
C ARG A 31 7.17 2.23 7.04
N GLN A 32 6.88 3.22 6.21
CA GLN A 32 7.48 3.41 4.90
C GLN A 32 8.92 3.91 5.07
N ASP A 33 9.89 3.02 4.95
CA ASP A 33 11.32 3.30 5.12
C ASP A 33 12.13 2.45 4.12
N THR A 34 13.45 2.49 4.24
CA THR A 34 14.36 1.70 3.38
C THR A 34 14.23 0.20 3.61
N VAL A 35 13.91 -0.21 4.83
CA VAL A 35 13.61 -1.59 5.19
C VAL A 35 12.19 -1.64 5.73
N VAL A 36 11.39 -2.55 5.19
CA VAL A 36 9.98 -2.70 5.55
C VAL A 36 9.64 -4.13 5.86
N GLN A 37 8.54 -4.34 6.58
CA GLN A 37 7.88 -5.62 6.71
C GLN A 37 6.76 -5.70 5.67
N MET A 38 6.79 -6.74 4.84
CA MET A 38 5.80 -6.96 3.79
C MET A 38 5.63 -8.45 3.60
N GLU A 39 4.39 -8.92 3.58
CA GLU A 39 4.07 -10.34 3.40
C GLU A 39 4.77 -11.27 4.40
N GLY A 40 4.86 -10.83 5.67
CA GLY A 40 5.50 -11.57 6.75
C GLY A 40 7.02 -11.63 6.69
N LYS A 41 7.66 -10.87 5.80
CA LYS A 41 9.11 -10.87 5.61
C LYS A 41 9.69 -9.46 5.69
N ARG A 42 10.94 -9.37 6.16
CA ARG A 42 11.73 -8.15 6.08
C ARG A 42 12.23 -7.98 4.64
N ARG A 43 11.94 -6.83 4.04
CA ARG A 43 12.33 -6.53 2.67
C ARG A 43 13.00 -5.18 2.56
N ILE A 44 13.88 -5.02 1.55
CA ILE A 44 14.46 -3.73 1.18
C ILE A 44 13.49 -3.06 0.20
N MET A 45 13.09 -1.82 0.50
CA MET A 45 12.15 -1.07 -0.32
C MET A 45 12.86 -0.44 -1.52
N LEU A 46 12.60 -0.97 -2.70
CA LEU A 46 13.10 -0.43 -3.97
C LEU A 46 11.97 0.13 -4.86
N GLY A 47 10.73 -0.14 -4.52
CA GLY A 47 9.57 0.24 -5.32
C GLY A 47 8.92 1.57 -4.96
N SER A 48 9.39 2.24 -3.92
CA SER A 48 8.82 3.50 -3.44
C SER A 48 9.37 4.70 -4.20
N ASN A 49 8.51 5.72 -4.42
CA ASN A 49 8.90 7.02 -4.96
C ASN A 49 9.29 8.02 -3.85
N ASN A 50 9.76 7.55 -2.73
CA ASN A 50 10.15 8.34 -1.57
C ASN A 50 11.50 9.06 -1.83
N TYR A 51 11.53 9.99 -2.78
CA TYR A 51 12.75 10.61 -3.30
C TYR A 51 13.60 11.33 -2.25
N LEU A 52 12.97 11.98 -1.30
CA LEU A 52 13.65 12.74 -0.25
C LEU A 52 13.83 11.96 1.05
N GLY A 53 13.29 10.73 1.13
CA GLY A 53 13.34 9.92 2.33
C GLY A 53 12.54 10.48 3.50
N LEU A 54 11.50 11.29 3.22
CA LEU A 54 10.74 12.00 4.23
C LEU A 54 9.39 11.36 4.58
N SER A 55 9.00 10.27 3.94
CA SER A 55 7.65 9.70 4.08
C SER A 55 7.28 9.32 5.51
N ASP A 56 8.23 8.91 6.33
CA ASP A 56 8.00 8.60 7.74
C ASP A 56 8.78 9.52 8.69
N HIS A 57 9.24 10.67 8.19
CA HIS A 57 9.95 11.65 9.02
C HIS A 57 9.03 12.19 10.13
N PRO A 58 9.48 12.22 11.40
CA PRO A 58 8.65 12.63 12.53
C PRO A 58 7.99 13.99 12.36
N ALA A 59 8.70 14.95 11.78
CA ALA A 59 8.18 16.30 11.56
C ALA A 59 7.01 16.32 10.57
N LEU A 60 7.05 15.49 9.52
CA LEU A 60 5.95 15.37 8.56
C LEU A 60 4.74 14.69 9.18
N ILE A 61 4.96 13.64 9.97
CA ILE A 61 3.88 12.95 10.69
C ILE A 61 3.19 13.91 11.65
N GLN A 62 3.96 14.71 12.39
CA GLN A 62 3.41 15.69 13.32
C GLN A 62 2.62 16.78 12.61
N ALA A 63 3.14 17.30 11.51
CA ALA A 63 2.43 18.30 10.69
C ALA A 63 1.12 17.76 10.14
N ALA A 64 1.10 16.51 9.71
CA ALA A 64 -0.12 15.83 9.23
C ALA A 64 -1.15 15.71 10.36
N ARG A 65 -0.76 15.30 11.55
CA ARG A 65 -1.65 15.22 12.72
C ARG A 65 -2.26 16.57 13.07
N GLU A 66 -1.44 17.61 13.11
CA GLU A 66 -1.91 18.98 13.38
C GLU A 66 -2.88 19.48 12.30
N SER A 67 -2.67 19.10 11.04
CA SER A 67 -3.57 19.47 9.96
C SER A 67 -4.96 18.83 10.09
N TYR A 68 -5.03 17.59 10.58
CA TYR A 68 -6.31 16.94 10.87
C TYR A 68 -7.08 17.65 11.99
N ASP A 69 -6.39 18.09 13.02
CA ASP A 69 -7.02 18.85 14.12
C ASP A 69 -7.55 20.20 13.64
N LYS A 70 -6.86 20.84 12.71
CA LYS A 70 -7.20 22.17 12.20
C LYS A 70 -8.21 22.16 11.05
N TRP A 71 -8.08 21.22 10.14
CA TRP A 71 -8.82 21.23 8.88
C TRP A 71 -9.77 20.05 8.68
N GLY A 72 -9.62 19.02 9.47
CA GLY A 72 -10.40 17.78 9.35
C GLY A 72 -9.90 16.79 8.32
#